data_c62cf03021a245a10bc6fc8d1e38e9eb
#
_entry.id   c62cf03021a245a10bc6fc8d1e38e9eb
#
_cell.length_a   1.000
_cell.length_b   1.000
_cell.length_c   1.000
_cell.angle_alpha   90.00
_cell.angle_beta   90.00
_cell.angle_gamma   90.00
#
_symmetry.space_group_name_H-M   'P 1'
#
loop_
_entity.id
_entity.type
_entity.pdbx_description
1 polymer ?
#
loop_
_entity_poly.entity_id
_entity_poly.type
_entity_poly.pdbx_seq_one_letter_code
_entity_poly.pdbx_strand_id
1 'polypeptide(L)'
;FKDVVSEYVRGMMSGMMDVSYRQSMAWFIVSEIFFFAAFFGALFYARLWSVPWLAGAGNNLWTNTLLHPDFADTWPLFLTPGGTETQTMGAWGLPFINTLILVTSSVTVTFSHWALKKKDRIAAGAWLALTVGLGVVFLILQVVEYIHAFDDLGLTLDAGSFGGTLFRVSGFDGGDVT
;
A
#
# COMPACT_ATOMS: atom_id res chain seq x y z
N PHE A 1 -20.65 14.33 -1.29
CA PHE A 1 -21.47 13.10 -1.22
C PHE A 1 -22.97 13.43 -1.21
N LYS A 2 -23.43 14.32 -0.32
CA LYS A 2 -24.84 14.71 -0.20
C LYS A 2 -25.42 15.24 -1.52
N ASP A 3 -24.67 16.05 -2.26
CA ASP A 3 -25.12 16.65 -3.52
C ASP A 3 -25.25 15.59 -4.62
N VAL A 4 -24.28 14.66 -4.73
CA VAL A 4 -24.32 13.55 -5.70
C VAL A 4 -25.54 12.65 -5.46
N VAL A 5 -25.84 12.33 -4.18
CA VAL A 5 -27.02 11.54 -3.83
C VAL A 5 -28.32 12.30 -4.17
N SER A 6 -28.36 13.62 -3.90
CA SER A 6 -29.50 14.47 -4.23
C SER A 6 -29.77 14.54 -5.74
N GLU A 7 -28.73 14.69 -6.55
CA GLU A 7 -28.80 14.70 -8.01
C GLU A 7 -29.26 13.36 -8.58
N TYR A 8 -28.76 12.25 -8.01
CA TYR A 8 -29.18 10.91 -8.40
C TYR A 8 -30.67 10.68 -8.12
N VAL A 9 -31.13 11.03 -6.92
CA VAL A 9 -32.55 10.88 -6.52
C VAL A 9 -33.48 11.76 -7.39
N ARG A 10 -33.01 12.92 -7.82
CA ARG A 10 -33.75 13.83 -8.71
C ARG A 10 -33.76 13.42 -10.18
N GLY A 11 -33.06 12.30 -10.52
CA GLY A 11 -33.01 11.82 -11.90
C GLY A 11 -32.21 12.72 -12.87
N MET A 12 -31.31 13.55 -12.36
CA MET A 12 -30.51 14.49 -13.15
C MET A 12 -29.32 13.82 -13.86
N MET A 13 -29.15 12.52 -13.71
CA MET A 13 -28.06 11.72 -14.31
C MET A 13 -28.33 11.49 -15.79
N SER A 14 -27.41 11.99 -16.66
CA SER A 14 -27.43 11.71 -18.09
C SER A 14 -26.57 10.46 -18.41
N GLY A 15 -26.81 9.82 -19.56
CA GLY A 15 -25.97 8.70 -20.02
C GLY A 15 -24.50 9.09 -20.22
N MET A 16 -24.21 10.35 -20.55
CA MET A 16 -22.85 10.87 -20.65
C MET A 16 -22.16 10.91 -19.28
N MET A 17 -22.88 11.18 -18.20
CA MET A 17 -22.37 11.14 -16.83
C MET A 17 -21.96 9.74 -16.42
N ASP A 18 -22.72 8.69 -16.79
CA ASP A 18 -22.36 7.30 -16.51
C ASP A 18 -21.04 6.94 -17.18
N VAL A 19 -20.83 7.35 -18.43
CA VAL A 19 -19.55 7.15 -19.13
C VAL A 19 -18.41 7.88 -18.43
N SER A 20 -18.63 9.13 -17.99
CA SER A 20 -17.63 9.92 -17.27
C SER A 20 -17.22 9.26 -15.94
N TYR A 21 -18.17 8.75 -15.17
CA TYR A 21 -17.86 8.04 -13.92
C TYR A 21 -17.05 6.76 -14.15
N ARG A 22 -17.37 6.00 -15.19
CA ARG A 22 -16.59 4.79 -15.54
C ARG A 22 -15.17 5.15 -15.98
N GLN A 23 -15.02 6.20 -16.76
CA GLN A 23 -13.68 6.69 -17.15
C GLN A 23 -12.90 7.21 -15.95
N SER A 24 -13.53 7.96 -15.05
CA SER A 24 -12.91 8.45 -13.83
C SER A 24 -12.40 7.30 -12.96
N MET A 25 -13.20 6.24 -12.81
CA MET A 25 -12.77 5.05 -12.08
C MET A 25 -11.59 4.34 -12.76
N ALA A 26 -11.60 4.24 -14.09
CA ALA A 26 -10.48 3.67 -14.82
C ALA A 26 -9.18 4.48 -14.64
N TRP A 27 -9.27 5.81 -14.71
CA TRP A 27 -8.13 6.70 -14.46
C TRP A 27 -7.65 6.65 -13.02
N PHE A 28 -8.56 6.52 -12.06
CA PHE A 28 -8.20 6.30 -10.67
C PHE A 28 -7.35 5.02 -10.51
N ILE A 29 -7.82 3.88 -11.03
CA ILE A 29 -7.07 2.62 -10.99
C ILE A 29 -5.69 2.76 -11.66
N VAL A 30 -5.61 3.47 -12.79
CA VAL A 30 -4.35 3.73 -13.47
C VAL A 30 -3.40 4.55 -12.60
N SER A 31 -3.90 5.57 -11.90
CA SER A 31 -3.09 6.38 -10.98
C SER A 31 -2.49 5.54 -9.85
N GLU A 32 -3.27 4.62 -9.27
CA GLU A 32 -2.79 3.69 -8.24
C GLU A 32 -1.69 2.77 -8.78
N ILE A 33 -1.85 2.21 -9.97
CA ILE A 33 -0.83 1.39 -10.61
C ILE A 33 0.49 2.19 -10.78
N PHE A 34 0.41 3.44 -11.24
CA PHE A 34 1.60 4.28 -11.38
C PHE A 34 2.23 4.66 -10.05
N PHE A 35 1.42 4.89 -9.02
CA PHE A 35 1.89 5.14 -7.67
C PHE A 35 2.74 3.98 -7.16
N PHE A 36 2.22 2.75 -7.17
CA PHE A 36 2.97 1.56 -6.77
C PHE A 36 4.19 1.32 -7.67
N ALA A 37 4.06 1.48 -8.98
CA ALA A 37 5.16 1.32 -9.91
C ALA A 37 6.32 2.29 -9.61
N ALA A 38 6.04 3.52 -9.20
CA ALA A 38 7.07 4.49 -8.82
C ALA A 38 7.85 4.03 -7.58
N PHE A 39 7.16 3.55 -6.53
CA PHE A 39 7.83 3.07 -5.32
C PHE A 39 8.63 1.78 -5.55
N PHE A 40 8.06 0.81 -6.24
CA PHE A 40 8.79 -0.41 -6.60
C PHE A 40 9.96 -0.12 -7.54
N GLY A 41 9.80 0.81 -8.47
CA GLY A 41 10.88 1.28 -9.34
C GLY A 41 12.01 1.95 -8.56
N ALA A 42 11.68 2.78 -7.57
CA ALA A 42 12.67 3.41 -6.69
C ALA A 42 13.41 2.36 -5.84
N LEU A 43 12.71 1.35 -5.30
CA LEU A 43 13.31 0.26 -4.56
C LEU A 43 14.22 -0.60 -5.44
N PHE A 44 13.80 -0.89 -6.65
CA PHE A 44 14.60 -1.60 -7.65
C PHE A 44 15.87 -0.82 -8.01
N TYR A 45 15.74 0.50 -8.22
CA TYR A 45 16.88 1.38 -8.45
C TYR A 45 17.85 1.37 -7.25
N ALA A 46 17.33 1.51 -6.05
CA ALA A 46 18.13 1.46 -4.83
C ALA A 46 18.92 0.16 -4.73
N ARG A 47 18.28 -0.98 -4.96
CA ARG A 47 18.90 -2.31 -4.88
C ARG A 47 20.00 -2.51 -5.93
N LEU A 48 19.76 -2.12 -7.19
CA LEU A 48 20.67 -2.46 -8.29
C LEU A 48 21.80 -1.44 -8.48
N TRP A 49 21.58 -0.19 -8.09
CA TRP A 49 22.56 0.89 -8.33
C TRP A 49 22.98 1.58 -7.05
N SER A 50 22.04 2.11 -6.25
CA SER A 50 22.41 2.93 -5.10
C SER A 50 23.18 2.17 -4.04
N VAL A 51 22.75 0.96 -3.68
CA VAL A 51 23.41 0.12 -2.67
C VAL A 51 24.80 -0.33 -3.13
N PRO A 52 25.00 -0.89 -4.34
CA PRO A 52 26.32 -1.22 -4.85
C PRO A 52 27.24 0.01 -4.97
N TRP A 53 26.74 1.15 -5.38
CA TRP A 53 27.54 2.37 -5.47
C TRP A 53 28.03 2.88 -4.11
N LEU A 54 27.20 2.80 -3.07
CA LEU A 54 27.62 3.15 -1.70
C LEU A 54 28.66 2.15 -1.15
N ALA A 55 28.61 0.91 -1.60
CA ALA A 55 29.63 -0.11 -1.28
C ALA A 55 30.89 -0.05 -2.17
N GLY A 56 31.02 0.97 -3.00
CA GLY A 56 32.21 1.24 -3.79
C GLY A 56 32.24 0.57 -5.17
N ALA A 57 31.13 0.07 -5.68
CA ALA A 57 31.09 -0.53 -7.01
C ALA A 57 31.34 0.50 -8.12
N GLY A 58 32.03 0.07 -9.18
CA GLY A 58 32.37 0.91 -10.32
C GLY A 58 33.35 2.04 -9.95
N ASN A 59 33.02 3.26 -10.33
CA ASN A 59 33.82 4.46 -10.07
C ASN A 59 33.59 5.08 -8.69
N ASN A 60 32.81 4.42 -7.82
CA ASN A 60 32.38 4.97 -6.52
C ASN A 60 33.25 4.48 -5.33
N LEU A 61 34.45 3.94 -5.58
CA LEU A 61 35.36 3.46 -4.54
C LEU A 61 35.64 4.53 -3.48
N TRP A 62 35.84 5.79 -3.90
CA TRP A 62 36.12 6.91 -2.99
C TRP A 62 34.91 7.27 -2.12
N THR A 63 33.69 7.10 -2.62
CA THR A 63 32.45 7.31 -1.85
C THR A 63 32.37 6.31 -0.68
N ASN A 64 32.67 5.05 -0.93
CA ASN A 64 32.74 4.05 0.13
C ASN A 64 33.88 4.36 1.10
N THR A 65 35.13 4.48 0.61
CA THR A 65 36.32 4.61 1.44
C THR A 65 36.32 5.87 2.32
N LEU A 66 35.77 6.99 1.85
CA LEU A 66 35.81 8.26 2.56
C LEU A 66 34.54 8.56 3.38
N LEU A 67 33.38 8.13 2.89
CA LEU A 67 32.09 8.50 3.49
C LEU A 67 31.42 7.34 4.23
N HIS A 68 31.58 6.11 3.74
CA HIS A 68 30.89 4.94 4.25
C HIS A 68 31.81 3.69 4.28
N PRO A 69 32.95 3.72 5.00
CA PRO A 69 33.96 2.64 4.95
C PRO A 69 33.43 1.29 5.45
N ASP A 70 32.47 1.31 6.37
CA ASP A 70 31.91 0.11 6.99
C ASP A 70 30.65 -0.41 6.28
N PHE A 71 30.24 0.27 5.17
CA PHE A 71 29.03 -0.11 4.45
C PHE A 71 29.30 -1.24 3.46
N ALA A 72 28.53 -2.34 3.59
CA ALA A 72 28.56 -3.48 2.69
C ALA A 72 27.27 -3.58 1.88
N ASP A 73 27.37 -4.05 0.62
CA ASP A 73 26.22 -4.24 -0.27
C ASP A 73 25.43 -5.51 0.05
N THR A 74 24.90 -5.61 1.24
CA THR A 74 24.07 -6.74 1.65
C THR A 74 22.59 -6.43 1.42
N TRP A 75 21.86 -7.38 0.90
CA TRP A 75 20.41 -7.26 0.76
C TRP A 75 19.70 -8.44 1.45
N PRO A 76 18.70 -8.22 2.31
CA PRO A 76 18.12 -6.93 2.73
C PRO A 76 19.10 -6.07 3.54
N LEU A 77 18.88 -4.76 3.48
CA LEU A 77 19.75 -3.77 4.12
C LEU A 77 19.44 -3.70 5.61
N PHE A 78 20.21 -4.42 6.43
CA PHE A 78 20.07 -4.40 7.89
C PHE A 78 20.79 -3.21 8.52
N LEU A 79 21.89 -2.78 7.92
CA LEU A 79 22.64 -1.60 8.34
C LEU A 79 22.46 -0.50 7.32
N THR A 80 21.91 0.62 7.75
CA THR A 80 21.79 1.80 6.88
C THR A 80 23.12 2.53 6.78
N PRO A 81 23.37 3.34 5.70
CA PRO A 81 24.58 4.16 5.62
C PRO A 81 24.77 5.11 6.79
N GLY A 82 23.71 5.45 7.52
CA GLY A 82 23.73 6.26 8.73
C GLY A 82 24.04 5.49 10.02
N GLY A 83 24.31 4.18 9.95
CA GLY A 83 24.65 3.36 11.11
C GLY A 83 23.43 2.86 11.92
N THR A 84 22.22 3.06 11.44
CA THR A 84 21.01 2.52 12.10
C THR A 84 20.82 1.05 11.71
N GLU A 85 20.73 0.18 12.71
CA GLU A 85 20.38 -1.23 12.50
C GLU A 85 18.86 -1.38 12.38
N THR A 86 18.41 -2.07 11.36
CA THR A 86 16.99 -2.37 11.13
C THR A 86 16.80 -3.86 10.95
N GLN A 87 15.61 -4.37 11.28
CA GLN A 87 15.26 -5.76 11.05
C GLN A 87 14.19 -5.85 9.97
N THR A 88 14.23 -6.93 9.19
CA THR A 88 13.19 -7.17 8.19
C THR A 88 11.93 -7.71 8.84
N MET A 89 10.78 -7.17 8.44
CA MET A 89 9.50 -7.73 8.80
C MET A 89 9.28 -9.07 8.08
N GLY A 90 8.89 -10.11 8.83
CA GLY A 90 8.56 -11.41 8.26
C GLY A 90 7.30 -11.33 7.39
N ALA A 91 7.34 -11.90 6.18
CA ALA A 91 6.18 -11.92 5.29
C ALA A 91 5.05 -12.83 5.82
N TRP A 92 5.39 -13.81 6.64
CA TRP A 92 4.44 -14.76 7.25
C TRP A 92 4.01 -14.23 8.63
N GLY A 93 2.71 -14.22 8.89
CA GLY A 93 2.12 -13.73 10.15
C GLY A 93 1.06 -12.67 9.89
N LEU A 94 1.11 -11.55 10.60
CA LEU A 94 0.13 -10.45 10.47
C LEU A 94 0.00 -9.92 9.02
N PRO A 95 1.08 -9.66 8.25
CA PRO A 95 0.94 -9.19 6.86
C PRO A 95 0.22 -10.17 5.96
N PHE A 96 0.47 -11.47 6.14
CA PHE A 96 -0.23 -12.51 5.38
C PHE A 96 -1.73 -12.57 5.71
N ILE A 97 -2.08 -12.50 7.00
CA ILE A 97 -3.47 -12.48 7.45
C ILE A 97 -4.18 -11.24 6.90
N ASN A 98 -3.54 -10.09 6.94
CA ASN A 98 -4.06 -8.83 6.39
C ASN A 98 -4.37 -8.96 4.89
N THR A 99 -3.46 -9.55 4.12
CA THR A 99 -3.67 -9.83 2.71
C THR A 99 -4.86 -10.75 2.47
N LEU A 100 -5.03 -11.82 3.27
CA LEU A 100 -6.18 -12.71 3.17
C LEU A 100 -7.50 -12.00 3.48
N ILE A 101 -7.52 -11.08 4.44
CA ILE A 101 -8.70 -10.27 4.77
C ILE A 101 -9.08 -9.39 3.58
N LEU A 102 -8.12 -8.72 2.93
CA LEU A 102 -8.38 -7.90 1.74
C LEU A 102 -8.92 -8.73 0.58
N VAL A 103 -8.31 -9.88 0.28
CA VAL A 103 -8.79 -10.79 -0.78
C VAL A 103 -10.21 -11.27 -0.48
N THR A 104 -10.50 -11.63 0.76
CA THR A 104 -11.85 -12.06 1.20
C THR A 104 -12.84 -10.90 1.06
N SER A 105 -12.44 -9.68 1.44
CA SER A 105 -13.26 -8.48 1.30
C SER A 105 -13.60 -8.19 -0.17
N SER A 106 -12.67 -8.39 -1.09
CA SER A 106 -12.93 -8.23 -2.53
C SER A 106 -13.96 -9.23 -3.07
N VAL A 107 -13.96 -10.45 -2.54
CA VAL A 107 -14.99 -11.47 -2.88
C VAL A 107 -16.35 -11.06 -2.32
N THR A 108 -16.41 -10.61 -1.07
CA THR A 108 -17.68 -10.20 -0.44
C THR A 108 -18.31 -9.00 -1.12
N VAL A 109 -17.52 -7.99 -1.55
CA VAL A 109 -18.06 -6.86 -2.32
C VAL A 109 -18.58 -7.29 -3.70
N THR A 110 -17.98 -8.30 -4.31
CA THR A 110 -18.47 -8.86 -5.57
C THR A 110 -19.82 -9.52 -5.39
N PHE A 111 -20.03 -10.27 -4.30
CA PHE A 111 -21.34 -10.84 -3.97
C PHE A 111 -22.38 -9.76 -3.68
N SER A 112 -22.02 -8.70 -2.98
CA SER A 112 -22.88 -7.54 -2.78
C SER A 112 -23.34 -6.94 -4.12
N HIS A 113 -22.40 -6.75 -5.06
CA HIS A 113 -22.70 -6.25 -6.40
C HIS A 113 -23.65 -7.18 -7.19
N TRP A 114 -23.47 -8.49 -7.11
CA TRP A 114 -24.36 -9.45 -7.77
C TRP A 114 -25.76 -9.46 -7.15
N ALA A 115 -25.87 -9.36 -5.83
CA ALA A 115 -27.15 -9.24 -5.14
C ALA A 115 -27.87 -7.94 -5.56
N LEU A 116 -27.14 -6.84 -5.68
CA LEU A 116 -27.67 -5.57 -6.17
C LEU A 116 -28.22 -5.66 -7.59
N LYS A 117 -27.51 -6.35 -8.50
CA LYS A 117 -27.97 -6.64 -9.87
C LYS A 117 -29.27 -7.46 -9.89
N LYS A 118 -29.43 -8.37 -8.93
CA LYS A 118 -30.65 -9.17 -8.74
C LYS A 118 -31.78 -8.40 -8.04
N LYS A 119 -31.53 -7.12 -7.70
CA LYS A 119 -32.46 -6.23 -6.94
C LYS A 119 -32.77 -6.75 -5.52
N ASP A 120 -31.98 -7.66 -4.98
CA ASP A 120 -32.07 -8.12 -3.59
C ASP A 120 -31.31 -7.15 -2.68
N ARG A 121 -32.02 -6.17 -2.15
CA ARG A 121 -31.43 -5.11 -1.31
C ARG A 121 -30.97 -5.63 0.05
N ILE A 122 -31.61 -6.66 0.59
CA ILE A 122 -31.28 -7.22 1.91
C ILE A 122 -29.96 -7.96 1.81
N ALA A 123 -29.82 -8.87 0.84
CA ALA A 123 -28.58 -9.59 0.62
C ALA A 123 -27.43 -8.63 0.23
N ALA A 124 -27.69 -7.64 -0.62
CA ALA A 124 -26.68 -6.62 -0.98
C ALA A 124 -26.18 -5.86 0.25
N GLY A 125 -27.10 -5.43 1.13
CA GLY A 125 -26.75 -4.74 2.37
C GLY A 125 -25.95 -5.62 3.34
N ALA A 126 -26.33 -6.89 3.49
CA ALA A 126 -25.63 -7.83 4.37
C ALA A 126 -24.18 -8.09 3.89
N TRP A 127 -23.97 -8.33 2.59
CA TRP A 127 -22.64 -8.51 2.02
C TRP A 127 -21.79 -7.24 2.10
N LEU A 128 -22.40 -6.08 1.90
CA LEU A 128 -21.72 -4.80 2.06
C LEU A 128 -21.28 -4.56 3.50
N ALA A 129 -22.17 -4.83 4.48
CA ALA A 129 -21.84 -4.70 5.90
C ALA A 129 -20.68 -5.63 6.30
N LEU A 130 -20.66 -6.86 5.76
CA LEU A 130 -19.54 -7.79 5.97
C LEU A 130 -18.24 -7.24 5.36
N THR A 131 -18.29 -6.67 4.15
CA THR A 131 -17.13 -6.05 3.51
C THR A 131 -16.57 -4.90 4.35
N VAL A 132 -17.44 -4.01 4.84
CA VAL A 132 -17.03 -2.90 5.73
C VAL A 132 -16.43 -3.43 7.04
N GLY A 133 -17.04 -4.47 7.63
CA GLY A 133 -16.51 -5.12 8.83
C GLY A 133 -15.10 -5.68 8.63
N LEU A 134 -14.84 -6.34 7.50
CA LEU A 134 -13.51 -6.82 7.13
C LEU A 134 -12.52 -5.67 6.91
N GLY A 135 -12.96 -4.58 6.30
CA GLY A 135 -12.14 -3.36 6.14
C GLY A 135 -11.72 -2.75 7.47
N VAL A 136 -12.64 -2.66 8.44
CA VAL A 136 -12.31 -2.18 9.79
C VAL A 136 -11.31 -3.09 10.49
N VAL A 137 -11.49 -4.41 10.40
CA VAL A 137 -10.54 -5.39 10.97
C VAL A 137 -9.16 -5.23 10.33
N PHE A 138 -9.10 -5.08 9.00
CA PHE A 138 -7.86 -4.81 8.28
C PHE A 138 -7.14 -3.56 8.81
N LEU A 139 -7.86 -2.45 8.98
CA LEU A 139 -7.26 -1.20 9.50
C LEU A 139 -6.72 -1.37 10.91
N ILE A 140 -7.43 -2.06 11.79
CA ILE A 140 -6.97 -2.34 13.15
C ILE A 140 -5.66 -3.16 13.11
N LEU A 141 -5.62 -4.23 12.32
CA LEU A 141 -4.43 -5.07 12.18
C LEU A 141 -3.27 -4.30 11.56
N GLN A 142 -3.53 -3.40 10.59
CA GLN A 142 -2.52 -2.55 9.99
C GLN A 142 -1.89 -1.58 11.02
N VAL A 143 -2.70 -1.01 11.91
CA VAL A 143 -2.19 -0.16 13.00
C VAL A 143 -1.32 -0.97 13.97
N VAL A 144 -1.74 -2.18 14.34
CA VAL A 144 -0.96 -3.08 15.21
C VAL A 144 0.38 -3.44 14.54
N GLU A 145 0.35 -3.73 13.25
CA GLU A 145 1.55 -4.03 12.46
C GLU A 145 2.52 -2.83 12.42
N TYR A 146 2.00 -1.61 12.29
CA TYR A 146 2.83 -0.40 12.31
C TYR A 146 3.47 -0.15 13.67
N ILE A 147 2.73 -0.35 14.75
CA ILE A 147 3.27 -0.22 16.11
C ILE A 147 4.40 -1.24 16.31
N HIS A 148 4.18 -2.50 15.94
CA HIS A 148 5.21 -3.52 16.01
C HIS A 148 6.45 -3.19 15.14
N ALA A 149 6.24 -2.71 13.91
CA ALA A 149 7.34 -2.31 13.04
C ALA A 149 8.15 -1.14 13.62
N PHE A 150 7.48 -0.20 14.28
CA PHE A 150 8.11 0.98 14.85
C PHE A 150 8.87 0.67 16.14
N ASP A 151 8.23 -0.06 17.07
CA ASP A 151 8.76 -0.32 18.39
C ASP A 151 9.78 -1.47 18.43
N ASP A 152 9.49 -2.58 17.72
CA ASP A 152 10.28 -3.80 17.83
C ASP A 152 11.34 -3.95 16.72
N LEU A 153 11.09 -3.40 15.52
CA LEU A 153 11.99 -3.55 14.37
C LEU A 153 12.80 -2.29 14.05
N GLY A 154 12.56 -1.18 14.77
CA GLY A 154 13.25 0.10 14.54
C GLY A 154 13.00 0.68 13.13
N LEU A 155 11.94 0.26 12.45
CA LEU A 155 11.58 0.73 11.12
C LEU A 155 10.88 2.09 11.23
N THR A 156 11.66 3.17 11.27
CA THR A 156 11.16 4.54 11.28
C THR A 156 11.19 5.14 9.87
N LEU A 157 10.52 6.28 9.65
CA LEU A 157 10.51 6.98 8.36
C LEU A 157 11.91 7.45 7.92
N ASP A 158 12.80 7.65 8.87
CA ASP A 158 14.19 8.06 8.71
C ASP A 158 15.19 6.89 8.76
N ALA A 159 14.71 5.66 9.00
CA ALA A 159 15.53 4.43 8.98
C ALA A 159 15.99 4.00 7.55
N GLY A 160 16.05 4.95 6.62
CA GLY A 160 16.52 4.73 5.25
C GLY A 160 15.39 4.44 4.25
N SER A 161 15.79 4.05 3.01
CA SER A 161 14.86 3.86 1.90
C SER A 161 13.84 2.73 2.12
N PHE A 162 14.20 1.70 2.86
CA PHE A 162 13.33 0.56 3.14
C PHE A 162 12.18 0.95 4.08
N GLY A 163 12.49 1.52 5.27
CA GLY A 163 11.48 1.98 6.22
C GLY A 163 10.57 3.06 5.62
N GLY A 164 11.16 4.07 4.98
CA GLY A 164 10.41 5.13 4.32
C GLY A 164 9.49 4.64 3.20
N THR A 165 9.92 3.64 2.42
CA THR A 165 9.09 3.05 1.36
C THR A 165 7.97 2.21 1.94
N LEU A 166 8.27 1.36 2.93
CA LEU A 166 7.27 0.50 3.60
C LEU A 166 6.11 1.33 4.14
N PHE A 167 6.41 2.36 4.96
CA PHE A 167 5.37 3.18 5.58
C PHE A 167 4.58 4.02 4.57
N ARG A 168 5.22 4.51 3.52
CA ARG A 168 4.52 5.30 2.49
C ARG A 168 3.59 4.44 1.64
N VAL A 169 4.06 3.26 1.19
CA VAL A 169 3.25 2.37 0.35
C VAL A 169 2.09 1.79 1.15
N SER A 170 2.36 1.21 2.31
CA SER A 170 1.31 0.57 3.11
C SER A 170 0.40 1.56 3.83
N GLY A 171 0.91 2.77 4.18
CA GLY A 171 0.09 3.85 4.74
C GLY A 171 -0.88 4.43 3.72
N PHE A 172 -0.48 4.54 2.47
CA PHE A 172 -1.34 4.98 1.38
C PHE A 172 -2.44 3.94 1.10
N ASP A 173 -2.07 2.66 1.01
CA ASP A 173 -3.00 1.54 0.84
C ASP A 173 -4.06 1.48 1.97
N GLY A 174 -3.65 1.74 3.23
CA GLY A 174 -4.58 1.88 4.35
C GLY A 174 -5.49 3.11 4.24
N GLY A 175 -5.02 4.20 3.65
CA GLY A 175 -5.80 5.41 3.39
C GLY A 175 -6.88 5.22 2.34
N ASP A 176 -6.65 4.40 1.33
CA ASP A 176 -7.62 4.12 0.25
C ASP A 176 -8.81 3.26 0.73
N VAL A 177 -8.66 2.55 1.84
CA VAL A 177 -9.73 1.72 2.44
C VAL A 177 -10.72 2.57 3.26
N THR A 178 -10.34 3.80 3.67
CA THR A 178 -11.20 4.71 4.45
C THR A 178 -11.94 5.69 3.57
#